data_667a891892a5efd67ef59c11adae68d3
#
_entry.id   667a891892a5efd67ef59c11adae68d3
#
_cell.length_a   1.000
_cell.length_b   1.000
_cell.length_c   1.000
_cell.angle_alpha   90.00
_cell.angle_beta   90.00
_cell.angle_gamma   90.00
#
_symmetry.space_group_name_H-M   'P 1'
#
loop_
_entity.id
_entity.type
_entity.pdbx_description
1 polymer ?
#
loop_
_entity_poly.entity_id
_entity_poly.type
_entity_poly.pdbx_seq_one_letter_code
_entity_poly.pdbx_strand_id
1 'polypeptide(L)'
;MCIRDSLDCMILSVGVALTLGCGAYFFGPELLKIYTSDADVIRCGVEVLAFTTVPYFCCGIMDLLPGALRGMGYSGVPMILSIIGTVGTRIVWIFGLFPAHRSLSFLFISYPVSWILTILMQAVCFCFVRKHVHQSMNRDLA
;
A
#
# COMPACT_ATOMS: atom_id res chain seq x y z
N MET A 1 21.93 -8.23 5.13
CA MET A 1 20.57 -7.94 5.62
C MET A 1 19.89 -9.28 5.94
N CYS A 2 19.62 -9.57 7.21
CA CYS A 2 19.00 -10.83 7.59
C CYS A 2 17.51 -10.82 7.18
N ILE A 3 17.06 -11.85 6.49
CA ILE A 3 15.64 -12.06 6.13
C ILE A 3 14.76 -11.95 7.38
N ARG A 4 15.29 -12.34 8.51
CA ARG A 4 14.66 -12.28 9.83
C ARG A 4 14.33 -10.84 10.23
N ASP A 5 15.28 -9.90 10.09
CA ASP A 5 15.08 -8.48 10.42
C ASP A 5 14.00 -7.85 9.53
N SER A 6 13.95 -8.22 8.26
CA SER A 6 12.90 -7.75 7.33
C SER A 6 11.52 -8.28 7.71
N LEU A 7 11.44 -9.53 8.19
CA LEU A 7 10.19 -10.13 8.68
C LEU A 7 9.74 -9.47 9.98
N ASP A 8 10.65 -9.22 10.91
CA ASP A 8 10.35 -8.56 12.17
C ASP A 8 9.84 -7.13 11.95
N CYS A 9 10.48 -6.38 11.06
CA CYS A 9 10.00 -5.07 10.63
C CYS A 9 8.62 -5.12 9.96
N MET A 10 8.34 -6.16 9.17
CA MET A 10 7.04 -6.36 8.53
C MET A 10 5.95 -6.62 9.55
N ILE A 11 6.19 -7.50 10.52
CA ILE A 11 5.25 -7.81 11.59
C ILE A 11 4.94 -6.56 12.43
N LEU A 12 5.98 -5.81 12.79
CA LEU A 12 5.84 -4.56 13.53
C LEU A 12 5.04 -3.51 12.75
N SER A 13 5.34 -3.30 11.48
CA SER A 13 4.67 -2.35 10.61
C SER A 13 3.19 -2.70 10.43
N VAL A 14 2.88 -3.98 10.16
CA VAL A 14 1.50 -4.48 10.05
C VAL A 14 0.77 -4.34 11.39
N GLY A 15 1.42 -4.66 12.51
CA GLY A 15 0.83 -4.51 13.84
C GLY A 15 0.46 -3.06 14.16
N VAL A 16 1.36 -2.13 13.92
CA VAL A 16 1.10 -0.68 14.09
C VAL A 16 -0.01 -0.20 13.16
N ALA A 17 0.03 -0.59 11.88
CA ALA A 17 -0.98 -0.20 10.89
C ALA A 17 -2.38 -0.72 11.28
N LEU A 18 -2.49 -1.97 11.73
CA LEU A 18 -3.75 -2.54 12.22
C LEU A 18 -4.26 -1.82 13.47
N THR A 19 -3.38 -1.54 14.43
CA THR A 19 -3.77 -0.86 15.68
C THR A 19 -4.28 0.54 15.40
N LEU A 20 -3.54 1.33 14.61
CA LEU A 20 -3.94 2.68 14.22
C LEU A 20 -5.18 2.68 13.32
N GLY A 21 -5.26 1.73 12.39
CA GLY A 21 -6.39 1.57 11.51
C GLY A 21 -7.67 1.22 12.28
N CYS A 22 -7.64 0.22 13.15
CA CYS A 22 -8.76 -0.11 14.02
C CYS A 22 -9.15 1.07 14.91
N GLY A 23 -8.18 1.76 15.51
CA GLY A 23 -8.41 2.97 16.29
C GLY A 23 -9.15 4.04 15.49
N ALA A 24 -8.65 4.36 14.28
CA ALA A 24 -9.30 5.32 13.40
C ALA A 24 -10.72 4.92 12.98
N TYR A 25 -10.98 3.63 12.80
CA TYR A 25 -12.30 3.14 12.47
C TYR A 25 -13.28 3.27 13.66
N PHE A 26 -12.86 2.84 14.87
CA PHE A 26 -13.70 2.90 16.06
C PHE A 26 -14.00 4.35 16.52
N PHE A 27 -13.00 5.22 16.44
CA PHE A 27 -13.13 6.64 16.80
C PHE A 27 -13.54 7.53 15.61
N GLY A 28 -13.68 6.95 14.42
CA GLY A 28 -13.99 7.67 13.17
C GLY A 28 -15.22 8.57 13.27
N PRO A 29 -16.38 8.11 13.76
CA PRO A 29 -17.56 8.93 13.89
C PRO A 29 -17.37 10.14 14.82
N GLU A 30 -16.60 9.98 15.90
CA GLU A 30 -16.32 11.07 16.84
C GLU A 30 -15.32 12.07 16.27
N LEU A 31 -14.29 11.58 15.57
CA LEU A 31 -13.32 12.43 14.89
C LEU A 31 -13.98 13.24 13.76
N LEU A 32 -14.91 12.65 13.02
CA LEU A 32 -15.64 13.35 11.96
C LEU A 32 -16.59 14.41 12.50
N LYS A 33 -17.16 14.24 13.69
CA LYS A 33 -17.99 15.26 14.35
C LYS A 33 -17.23 16.54 14.70
N ILE A 34 -15.91 16.46 14.84
CA ILE A 34 -15.06 17.64 15.06
C ILE A 34 -14.99 18.52 13.80
N TYR A 35 -15.09 17.89 12.61
CA TYR A 35 -15.00 18.59 11.33
C TYR A 35 -16.36 19.05 10.81
N THR A 36 -17.42 18.31 11.07
CA THR A 36 -18.75 18.63 10.53
C THR A 36 -19.85 18.16 11.48
N SER A 37 -20.93 18.94 11.52
CA SER A 37 -22.16 18.58 12.27
C SER A 37 -23.23 17.94 11.37
N ASP A 38 -22.95 17.78 10.08
CA ASP A 38 -23.87 17.22 9.11
C ASP A 38 -23.84 15.69 9.15
N ALA A 39 -24.99 15.08 9.49
CA ALA A 39 -25.13 13.65 9.67
C ALA A 39 -24.88 12.84 8.38
N ASP A 40 -25.25 13.40 7.22
CA ASP A 40 -25.06 12.73 5.93
C ASP A 40 -23.58 12.70 5.54
N VAL A 41 -22.84 13.77 5.83
CA VAL A 41 -21.40 13.86 5.61
C VAL A 41 -20.65 12.89 6.53
N ILE A 42 -21.05 12.79 7.80
CA ILE A 42 -20.46 11.85 8.76
C ILE A 42 -20.68 10.41 8.31
N ARG A 43 -21.87 10.06 7.85
CA ARG A 43 -22.20 8.72 7.36
C ARG A 43 -21.36 8.35 6.14
N CYS A 44 -21.25 9.24 5.16
CA CYS A 44 -20.40 9.05 4.00
C CYS A 44 -18.92 8.94 4.40
N GLY A 45 -18.45 9.77 5.33
CA GLY A 45 -17.08 9.72 5.84
C GLY A 45 -16.73 8.42 6.56
N VAL A 46 -17.65 7.85 7.34
CA VAL A 46 -17.46 6.53 7.99
C VAL A 46 -17.37 5.41 6.96
N GLU A 47 -18.20 5.47 5.91
CA GLU A 47 -18.13 4.50 4.81
C GLU A 47 -16.77 4.55 4.09
N VAL A 48 -16.28 5.75 3.80
CA VAL A 48 -14.94 5.96 3.22
C VAL A 48 -13.84 5.44 4.14
N LEU A 49 -13.94 5.71 5.45
CA LEU A 49 -13.01 5.20 6.45
C LEU A 49 -12.98 3.66 6.45
N ALA A 50 -14.12 3.00 6.41
CA ALA A 50 -14.19 1.54 6.36
C ALA A 50 -13.46 0.97 5.13
N PHE A 51 -13.71 1.54 3.95
CA PHE A 51 -13.06 1.12 2.71
C PHE A 51 -11.56 1.39 2.67
N THR A 52 -11.08 2.39 3.40
CA THR A 52 -9.65 2.77 3.39
C THR A 52 -8.88 2.10 4.52
N THR A 53 -9.49 1.99 5.71
CA THR A 53 -8.83 1.52 6.92
C THR A 53 -8.61 0.01 6.91
N VAL A 54 -9.61 -0.76 6.42
CA VAL A 54 -9.51 -2.23 6.38
C VAL A 54 -8.31 -2.69 5.55
N PRO A 55 -8.05 -2.20 4.33
CA PRO A 55 -6.88 -2.60 3.56
C PRO A 55 -5.60 -1.81 3.89
N TYR A 56 -5.61 -0.94 4.91
CA TYR A 56 -4.47 -0.07 5.24
C TYR A 56 -3.20 -0.86 5.63
N PHE A 57 -3.33 -2.10 6.11
CA PHE A 57 -2.17 -2.98 6.35
C PHE A 57 -1.39 -3.26 5.05
N CYS A 58 -2.03 -3.21 3.88
CA CYS A 58 -1.36 -3.35 2.60
C CYS A 58 -0.36 -2.21 2.34
N CYS A 59 -0.62 -1.00 2.86
CA CYS A 59 0.32 0.11 2.77
C CYS A 59 1.63 -0.20 3.49
N GLY A 60 1.57 -0.82 4.67
CA GLY A 60 2.78 -1.23 5.40
C GLY A 60 3.66 -2.20 4.60
N ILE A 61 3.06 -3.16 3.91
CA ILE A 61 3.77 -4.09 3.04
C ILE A 61 4.32 -3.36 1.80
N MET A 62 3.52 -2.46 1.22
CA MET A 62 3.91 -1.68 0.05
C MET A 62 5.10 -0.77 0.32
N ASP A 63 5.27 -0.26 1.53
CA ASP A 63 6.39 0.62 1.91
C ASP A 63 7.65 -0.16 2.31
N LEU A 64 7.48 -1.36 2.85
CA LEU A 64 8.59 -2.22 3.27
C LEU A 64 9.39 -2.80 2.09
N LEU A 65 8.70 -3.24 1.05
CA LEU A 65 9.36 -3.83 -0.13
C LEU A 65 10.34 -2.86 -0.82
N PRO A 66 9.96 -1.58 -1.08
CA PRO A 66 10.92 -0.59 -1.58
C PRO A 66 12.03 -0.29 -0.59
N GLY A 67 11.74 -0.29 0.72
CA GLY A 67 12.74 -0.12 1.77
C GLY A 67 13.81 -1.19 1.70
N ALA A 68 13.43 -2.45 1.56
CA ALA A 68 14.33 -3.57 1.40
C ALA A 68 15.15 -3.49 0.10
N LEU A 69 14.54 -3.10 -1.03
CA LEU A 69 15.22 -2.90 -2.31
C LEU A 69 16.25 -1.77 -2.25
N ARG A 70 15.92 -0.65 -1.56
CA ARG A 70 16.86 0.45 -1.33
C ARG A 70 18.05 0.00 -0.48
N GLY A 71 17.80 -0.84 0.53
CA GLY A 71 18.87 -1.44 1.35
C GLY A 71 19.83 -2.34 0.56
N MET A 72 19.38 -2.91 -0.57
CA MET A 72 20.21 -3.67 -1.51
C MET A 72 20.91 -2.79 -2.58
N GLY A 73 20.79 -1.46 -2.50
CA GLY A 73 21.39 -0.51 -3.44
C GLY A 73 20.54 -0.16 -4.66
N TYR A 74 19.34 -0.73 -4.79
CA TYR A 74 18.42 -0.44 -5.90
C TYR A 74 17.37 0.59 -5.47
N SER A 75 17.67 1.88 -5.59
CA SER A 75 16.76 2.95 -5.15
C SER A 75 15.80 3.44 -6.25
N GLY A 76 16.24 3.45 -7.50
CA GLY A 76 15.44 3.99 -8.61
C GLY A 76 14.29 3.09 -9.05
N VAL A 77 14.54 1.78 -9.13
CA VAL A 77 13.54 0.81 -9.62
C VAL A 77 12.27 0.75 -8.75
N PRO A 78 12.36 0.61 -7.41
CA PRO A 78 11.16 0.58 -6.59
C PRO A 78 10.39 1.90 -6.60
N MET A 79 11.07 3.03 -6.77
CA MET A 79 10.41 4.34 -6.90
C MET A 79 9.54 4.40 -8.16
N ILE A 80 10.07 4.01 -9.31
CA ILE A 80 9.34 4.01 -10.58
C ILE A 80 8.16 3.03 -10.50
N LEU A 81 8.36 1.82 -9.96
CA LEU A 81 7.30 0.84 -9.78
C LEU A 81 6.18 1.32 -8.85
N SER A 82 6.51 2.05 -7.78
CA SER A 82 5.51 2.66 -6.89
C SER A 82 4.67 3.70 -7.62
N ILE A 83 5.31 4.57 -8.41
CA ILE A 83 4.60 5.61 -9.18
C ILE A 83 3.68 4.96 -10.22
N ILE A 84 4.18 4.01 -11.00
CA ILE A 84 3.39 3.32 -12.03
C ILE A 84 2.25 2.52 -11.38
N GLY A 85 2.54 1.79 -10.32
CA GLY A 85 1.56 0.95 -9.64
C GLY A 85 0.45 1.75 -8.95
N THR A 86 0.78 2.79 -8.19
CA THR A 86 -0.23 3.59 -7.48
C THR A 86 -0.88 4.63 -8.37
N VAL A 87 -0.10 5.49 -9.00
CA VAL A 87 -0.64 6.61 -9.79
C VAL A 87 -1.17 6.12 -11.12
N GLY A 88 -0.41 5.28 -11.83
CA GLY A 88 -0.80 4.75 -13.14
C GLY A 88 -2.12 3.97 -13.06
N THR A 89 -2.26 3.07 -12.08
CA THR A 89 -3.51 2.30 -11.88
C THR A 89 -4.70 3.21 -11.59
N ARG A 90 -4.53 4.25 -10.78
CA ARG A 90 -5.62 5.20 -10.48
C ARG A 90 -6.03 6.02 -11.69
N ILE A 91 -5.07 6.47 -12.49
CA ILE A 91 -5.36 7.20 -13.74
C ILE A 91 -6.17 6.32 -14.68
N VAL A 92 -5.72 5.07 -14.91
CA VAL A 92 -6.43 4.12 -15.76
C VAL A 92 -7.83 3.83 -15.20
N TRP A 93 -7.99 3.71 -13.88
CA TRP A 93 -9.28 3.49 -13.24
C TRP A 93 -10.23 4.67 -13.43
N ILE A 94 -9.75 5.90 -13.20
CA ILE A 94 -10.57 7.10 -13.31
C ILE A 94 -10.99 7.37 -14.75
N PHE A 95 -10.09 7.25 -15.71
CA PHE A 95 -10.39 7.54 -17.11
C PHE A 95 -11.04 6.37 -17.86
N GLY A 96 -10.72 5.12 -17.47
CA GLY A 96 -11.20 3.93 -18.17
C GLY A 96 -12.50 3.34 -17.60
N LEU A 97 -12.55 3.13 -16.29
CA LEU A 97 -13.65 2.41 -15.64
C LEU A 97 -14.68 3.32 -14.96
N PHE A 98 -14.24 4.44 -14.38
CA PHE A 98 -15.15 5.36 -13.68
C PHE A 98 -16.25 5.97 -14.56
N PRO A 99 -16.04 6.28 -15.86
CA PRO A 99 -17.12 6.77 -16.72
C PRO A 99 -18.29 5.80 -16.88
N ALA A 100 -18.02 4.48 -16.76
CA ALA A 100 -19.02 3.43 -16.87
C ALA A 100 -19.86 3.25 -15.60
N HIS A 101 -19.27 3.52 -14.44
CA HIS A 101 -19.91 3.35 -13.12
C HIS A 101 -19.62 4.56 -12.22
N ARG A 102 -20.46 5.60 -12.32
CA ARG A 102 -20.36 6.84 -11.52
C ARG A 102 -20.85 6.64 -10.09
N SER A 103 -20.18 5.78 -9.31
CA SER A 103 -20.46 5.57 -7.89
C SER A 103 -19.23 5.93 -7.06
N LEU A 104 -19.45 6.63 -5.93
CA LEU A 104 -18.38 6.96 -4.98
C LEU A 104 -17.69 5.70 -4.45
N SER A 105 -18.46 4.67 -4.10
CA SER A 105 -17.92 3.39 -3.63
C SER A 105 -17.01 2.74 -4.67
N PHE A 106 -17.34 2.85 -5.97
CA PHE A 106 -16.51 2.33 -7.06
C PHE A 106 -15.17 3.09 -7.19
N LEU A 107 -15.16 4.38 -6.89
CA LEU A 107 -13.94 5.17 -6.85
C LEU A 107 -13.02 4.71 -5.71
N PHE A 108 -13.58 4.43 -4.52
CA PHE A 108 -12.80 4.00 -3.36
C PHE A 108 -12.21 2.58 -3.50
N ILE A 109 -12.84 1.69 -4.25
CA ILE A 109 -12.30 0.36 -4.59
C ILE A 109 -10.97 0.47 -5.38
N SER A 110 -10.73 1.56 -6.09
CA SER A 110 -9.46 1.79 -6.79
C SER A 110 -8.24 1.80 -5.86
N TYR A 111 -8.41 2.18 -4.59
CA TYR A 111 -7.32 2.24 -3.60
C TYR A 111 -6.75 0.86 -3.27
N PRO A 112 -7.54 -0.10 -2.75
CA PRO A 112 -7.02 -1.44 -2.46
C PRO A 112 -6.53 -2.15 -3.72
N VAL A 113 -7.17 -1.96 -4.88
CA VAL A 113 -6.73 -2.56 -6.14
C VAL A 113 -5.35 -2.03 -6.53
N SER A 114 -5.13 -0.71 -6.47
CA SER A 114 -3.82 -0.12 -6.78
C SER A 114 -2.72 -0.59 -5.81
N TRP A 115 -3.05 -0.76 -4.52
CA TRP A 115 -2.10 -1.24 -3.52
C TRP A 115 -1.69 -2.69 -3.75
N ILE A 116 -2.66 -3.57 -4.00
CA ILE A 116 -2.39 -4.98 -4.31
C ILE A 116 -1.53 -5.10 -5.56
N LEU A 117 -1.87 -4.36 -6.63
CA LEU A 117 -1.09 -4.38 -7.87
C LEU A 117 0.34 -3.89 -7.65
N THR A 118 0.52 -2.80 -6.89
CA THR A 118 1.84 -2.27 -6.55
C THR A 118 2.65 -3.26 -5.74
N ILE A 119 2.05 -3.92 -4.75
CA ILE A 119 2.71 -4.96 -3.94
C ILE A 119 3.17 -6.11 -4.83
N LEU A 120 2.34 -6.59 -5.75
CA LEU A 120 2.70 -7.66 -6.67
C LEU A 120 3.88 -7.27 -7.57
N MET A 121 3.83 -6.07 -8.16
CA MET A 121 4.94 -5.57 -9.00
C MET A 121 6.25 -5.46 -8.21
N GLN A 122 6.20 -4.96 -6.99
CA GLN A 122 7.37 -4.82 -6.12
C GLN A 122 7.88 -6.17 -5.63
N ALA A 123 7.00 -7.12 -5.29
CA ALA A 123 7.39 -8.47 -4.88
C ALA A 123 8.10 -9.21 -6.01
N VAL A 124 7.61 -9.11 -7.24
CA VAL A 124 8.26 -9.67 -8.42
C VAL A 124 9.65 -9.05 -8.61
N CYS A 125 9.74 -7.72 -8.54
CA CYS A 125 11.03 -7.01 -8.63
C CYS A 125 12.00 -7.45 -7.52
N PHE A 126 11.52 -7.57 -6.29
CA PHE A 126 12.33 -8.04 -5.15
C PHE A 126 12.89 -9.44 -5.39
N CYS A 127 12.07 -10.37 -5.91
CA CYS A 127 12.51 -11.72 -6.24
C CYS A 127 13.61 -11.72 -7.31
N PHE A 128 13.47 -10.89 -8.35
CA PHE A 128 14.48 -10.76 -9.41
C PHE A 128 15.78 -10.17 -8.90
N VAL A 129 15.72 -9.07 -8.16
CA VAL A 129 16.92 -8.41 -7.59
C VAL A 129 17.64 -9.34 -6.63
N ARG A 130 16.92 -10.01 -5.74
CA ARG A 130 17.49 -10.99 -4.81
C ARG A 130 18.22 -12.11 -5.52
N LYS A 131 17.62 -12.66 -6.59
CA LYS A 131 18.24 -13.71 -7.40
C LYS A 131 19.52 -13.23 -8.07
N HIS A 132 19.50 -12.01 -8.59
CA HIS A 132 20.67 -11.40 -9.25
C HIS A 132 21.82 -11.14 -8.28
N VAL A 133 21.51 -10.56 -7.11
CA VAL A 133 22.52 -10.32 -6.05
C VAL A 133 23.12 -11.62 -5.54
N HIS A 134 22.33 -12.68 -5.38
CA HIS A 134 22.82 -13.99 -4.94
C HIS A 134 23.75 -14.63 -5.98
N GLN A 135 23.44 -14.49 -7.26
CA GLN A 135 24.30 -14.97 -8.36
C GLN A 135 25.62 -14.20 -8.46
N SER A 136 25.58 -12.89 -8.23
CA SER A 136 26.78 -12.05 -8.22
C SER A 136 27.73 -12.45 -7.09
N MET A 137 27.20 -12.61 -5.88
CA MET A 137 27.99 -13.05 -4.72
C MET A 137 28.66 -14.43 -4.92
N ASN A 138 27.93 -15.38 -5.51
CA ASN A 138 28.51 -16.71 -5.80
C ASN A 138 29.60 -16.66 -6.89
N ARG A 139 29.58 -15.67 -7.77
CA ARG A 139 30.59 -15.48 -8.82
C ARG A 139 31.86 -14.86 -8.27
N ASP A 140 31.75 -13.99 -7.26
CA ASP A 140 32.88 -13.33 -6.61
C ASP A 140 33.62 -14.25 -5.60
N LEU A 141 32.98 -15.37 -5.21
CA LEU A 141 33.53 -16.39 -4.29
C LEU A 141 34.13 -17.60 -5.03
N ALA A 142 33.98 -17.71 -6.35
CA ALA A 142 34.50 -18.78 -7.18
C ALA A 142 35.76 -18.33 -7.99
#